data_27cab9b9572d9a5d12ffb2d327954a27
#
_entry.id   27cab9b9572d9a5d12ffb2d327954a27
#
_cell.length_a   1.000
_cell.length_b   1.000
_cell.length_c   1.000
_cell.angle_alpha   90.00
_cell.angle_beta   90.00
_cell.angle_gamma   90.00
#
_symmetry.space_group_name_H-M   'P 1'
#
loop_
_entity.id
_entity.type
_entity.pdbx_description
1 polymer ?
#
loop_
_entity_poly.entity_id
_entity_poly.type
_entity_poly.pdbx_seq_one_letter_code
_entity_poly.pdbx_strand_id
1 'polypeptide(L)'
;EGRNIAKKAERAHESGNLELARELYLKSIAKFRQACDMSGDFNEVNILRSLISYYNERVNSIEQEPSINSLSEAPVIAPAKKETASVDLSELLRGSGVQQFVFEEVLEIAMEISIEGREGHAIGTAFIVGDSANVMARSRQLVVNPFDGHNREKMKLSDPEIKDSIKEFAQIDGVFVVSEDGSVESAGRYITIDTGKVRLPGGLGTRHSSVAAITSVTNALGVVVSQSGGVIRIFKNGKIALKIKT
;
A
#
# COMPACT_ATOMS: atom_id res chain seq x y z
N GLU A 1 16.43 12.63 -9.27
CA GLU A 1 17.14 11.71 -10.18
C GLU A 1 16.84 10.25 -9.80
N GLY A 2 16.98 9.84 -8.55
CA GLY A 2 16.70 8.48 -8.07
C GLY A 2 15.29 7.99 -8.41
N ARG A 3 14.25 8.80 -8.17
CA ARG A 3 12.85 8.46 -8.49
C ARG A 3 12.61 8.21 -9.99
N ASN A 4 13.25 8.98 -10.87
CA ASN A 4 13.12 8.78 -12.31
C ASN A 4 13.77 7.47 -12.79
N ILE A 5 14.84 7.05 -12.12
CA ILE A 5 15.50 5.76 -12.40
C ILE A 5 14.59 4.62 -11.87
N ALA A 6 13.99 4.77 -10.69
CA ALA A 6 13.06 3.81 -10.14
C ALA A 6 11.85 3.56 -11.05
N LYS A 7 11.20 4.61 -11.56
CA LYS A 7 10.10 4.47 -12.53
C LYS A 7 10.50 3.72 -13.82
N LYS A 8 11.76 3.87 -14.27
CA LYS A 8 12.26 3.08 -15.40
C LYS A 8 12.47 1.61 -15.02
N ALA A 9 12.91 1.36 -13.77
CA ALA A 9 13.07 0.01 -13.25
C ALA A 9 11.71 -0.72 -13.17
N GLU A 10 10.67 -0.04 -12.69
CA GLU A 10 9.31 -0.58 -12.60
C GLU A 10 8.77 -0.97 -13.99
N ARG A 11 8.91 -0.09 -14.99
CA ARG A 11 8.52 -0.41 -16.38
C ARG A 11 9.30 -1.59 -16.98
N ALA A 12 10.59 -1.71 -16.67
CA ALA A 12 11.40 -2.84 -17.09
C ALA A 12 10.93 -4.14 -16.42
N HIS A 13 10.56 -4.08 -15.15
CA HIS A 13 10.00 -5.19 -14.39
C HIS A 13 8.65 -5.65 -14.98
N GLU A 14 7.73 -4.72 -15.21
CA GLU A 14 6.41 -4.97 -15.82
C GLU A 14 6.52 -5.57 -17.23
N SER A 15 7.56 -5.19 -17.99
CA SER A 15 7.83 -5.76 -19.31
C SER A 15 8.55 -7.11 -19.28
N GLY A 16 8.81 -7.68 -18.09
CA GLY A 16 9.50 -8.95 -17.90
C GLY A 16 11.03 -8.89 -18.10
N ASN A 17 11.58 -7.70 -18.27
CA ASN A 17 13.05 -7.52 -18.40
C ASN A 17 13.67 -7.41 -17.00
N LEU A 18 13.74 -8.54 -16.30
CA LEU A 18 14.14 -8.62 -14.89
C LEU A 18 15.60 -8.17 -14.67
N GLU A 19 16.48 -8.45 -15.61
CA GLU A 19 17.90 -8.08 -15.50
C GLU A 19 18.07 -6.55 -15.57
N LEU A 20 17.41 -5.90 -16.52
CA LEU A 20 17.39 -4.44 -16.62
C LEU A 20 16.68 -3.80 -15.43
N ALA A 21 15.56 -4.37 -14.97
CA ALA A 21 14.84 -3.89 -13.81
C ALA A 21 15.73 -3.90 -12.56
N ARG A 22 16.42 -5.02 -12.31
CA ARG A 22 17.36 -5.17 -11.20
C ARG A 22 18.48 -4.11 -11.25
N GLU A 23 19.11 -3.93 -12.41
CA GLU A 23 20.17 -2.93 -12.58
C GLU A 23 19.67 -1.52 -12.26
N LEU A 24 18.49 -1.16 -12.75
CA LEU A 24 17.91 0.16 -12.55
C LEU A 24 17.46 0.36 -11.09
N TYR A 25 16.90 -0.65 -10.40
CA TYR A 25 16.60 -0.56 -8.98
C TYR A 25 17.86 -0.31 -8.15
N LEU A 26 18.95 -1.03 -8.42
CA LEU A 26 20.23 -0.83 -7.73
C LEU A 26 20.80 0.58 -7.96
N LYS A 27 20.70 1.10 -9.18
CA LYS A 27 21.08 2.48 -9.49
C LYS A 27 20.23 3.51 -8.73
N SER A 28 18.93 3.27 -8.64
CA SER A 28 18.02 4.13 -7.88
C SER A 28 18.37 4.15 -6.39
N ILE A 29 18.60 2.97 -5.79
CA ILE A 29 19.02 2.81 -4.40
C ILE A 29 20.33 3.57 -4.13
N ALA A 30 21.31 3.49 -5.02
CA ALA A 30 22.57 4.21 -4.88
C ALA A 30 22.36 5.73 -4.85
N LYS A 31 21.44 6.25 -5.69
CA LYS A 31 21.09 7.67 -5.72
C LYS A 31 20.36 8.11 -4.44
N PHE A 32 19.49 7.29 -3.90
CA PHE A 32 18.82 7.59 -2.63
C PHE A 32 19.80 7.56 -1.45
N ARG A 33 20.76 6.63 -1.43
CA ARG A 33 21.84 6.62 -0.41
C ARG A 33 22.68 7.90 -0.48
N GLN A 34 23.09 8.30 -1.67
CA GLN A 34 23.83 9.55 -1.87
C GLN A 34 23.03 10.76 -1.37
N ALA A 35 21.70 10.80 -1.63
CA ALA A 35 20.84 11.86 -1.13
C ALA A 35 20.72 11.84 0.40
N CYS A 36 20.65 10.65 1.04
CA CYS A 36 20.66 10.53 2.50
C CYS A 36 21.94 11.13 3.12
N ASP A 37 23.10 10.90 2.50
CA ASP A 37 24.39 11.38 3.01
C ASP A 37 24.55 12.91 2.86
N MET A 38 23.82 13.51 1.89
CA MET A 38 23.85 14.95 1.61
C MET A 38 22.76 15.74 2.34
N SER A 39 21.72 15.09 2.80
CA SER A 39 20.59 15.76 3.45
C SER A 39 20.86 15.94 4.95
N GLY A 40 20.68 17.17 5.44
CA GLY A 40 20.65 17.50 6.86
C GLY A 40 19.27 17.41 7.49
N ASP A 41 18.22 17.14 6.69
CA ASP A 41 16.85 17.02 7.15
C ASP A 41 16.53 15.58 7.55
N PHE A 42 16.24 15.39 8.84
CA PHE A 42 15.93 14.08 9.42
C PHE A 42 14.70 13.42 8.76
N ASN A 43 13.69 14.19 8.39
CA ASN A 43 12.48 13.68 7.73
C ASN A 43 12.80 13.21 6.31
N GLU A 44 13.56 13.99 5.55
CA GLU A 44 14.00 13.61 4.22
C GLU A 44 14.85 12.33 4.23
N VAL A 45 15.78 12.21 5.18
CA VAL A 45 16.60 11.01 5.35
C VAL A 45 15.75 9.77 5.65
N ASN A 46 14.71 9.89 6.49
CA ASN A 46 13.83 8.78 6.79
C ASN A 46 13.00 8.35 5.56
N ILE A 47 12.52 9.30 4.77
CA ILE A 47 11.83 9.04 3.50
C ILE A 47 12.73 8.27 2.54
N LEU A 48 13.97 8.75 2.37
CA LEU A 48 14.94 8.12 1.48
C LEU A 48 15.31 6.71 1.95
N ARG A 49 15.43 6.47 3.25
CA ARG A 49 15.67 5.14 3.82
C ARG A 49 14.51 4.18 3.55
N SER A 50 13.27 4.64 3.66
CA SER A 50 12.09 3.83 3.35
C SER A 50 12.05 3.44 1.87
N LEU A 51 12.36 4.37 0.96
CA LEU A 51 12.48 4.08 -0.46
C LEU A 51 13.62 3.09 -0.76
N ILE A 52 14.76 3.21 -0.08
CA ILE A 52 15.87 2.26 -0.21
C ILE A 52 15.44 0.86 0.23
N SER A 53 14.71 0.74 1.35
CA SER A 53 14.19 -0.55 1.83
C SER A 53 13.24 -1.18 0.82
N TYR A 54 12.27 -0.41 0.33
CA TYR A 54 11.29 -0.84 -0.66
C TYR A 54 11.96 -1.38 -1.94
N TYR A 55 12.90 -0.63 -2.52
CA TYR A 55 13.56 -1.06 -3.75
C TYR A 55 14.56 -2.21 -3.53
N ASN A 56 15.16 -2.35 -2.33
CA ASN A 56 15.93 -3.55 -2.00
C ASN A 56 15.06 -4.81 -1.99
N GLU A 57 13.83 -4.73 -1.49
CA GLU A 57 12.90 -5.87 -1.54
C GLU A 57 12.54 -6.25 -2.98
N ARG A 58 12.36 -5.27 -3.88
CA ARG A 58 12.14 -5.52 -5.30
C ARG A 58 13.35 -6.20 -5.97
N VAL A 59 14.57 -5.80 -5.64
CA VAL A 59 15.80 -6.47 -6.11
C VAL A 59 15.86 -7.91 -5.62
N ASN A 60 15.57 -8.15 -4.34
CA ASN A 60 15.58 -9.48 -3.75
C ASN A 60 14.51 -10.40 -4.36
N SER A 61 13.33 -9.87 -4.69
CA SER A 61 12.28 -10.65 -5.37
C SER A 61 12.71 -11.13 -6.75
N ILE A 62 13.40 -10.28 -7.51
CA ILE A 62 13.97 -10.65 -8.82
C ILE A 62 15.05 -11.74 -8.69
N GLU A 63 15.85 -11.70 -7.62
CA GLU A 63 16.91 -12.70 -7.38
C GLU A 63 16.36 -14.07 -6.94
N GLN A 64 15.12 -14.12 -6.42
CA GLN A 64 14.46 -15.35 -5.98
C GLN A 64 13.62 -16.01 -7.07
N GLU A 65 13.42 -15.38 -8.22
CA GLU A 65 12.82 -16.05 -9.37
C GLU A 65 13.79 -17.08 -9.93
N PRO A 66 13.40 -18.38 -10.04
CA PRO A 66 14.33 -19.42 -10.48
C PRO A 66 14.71 -19.20 -11.94
N SER A 67 15.93 -18.79 -12.17
CA SER A 67 16.55 -18.91 -13.49
C SER A 67 16.56 -20.38 -13.86
N ILE A 68 15.83 -20.74 -14.92
CA ILE A 68 15.90 -22.09 -15.50
C ILE A 68 17.30 -22.24 -16.13
N ASN A 69 18.28 -22.56 -15.32
CA ASN A 69 19.47 -23.34 -15.69
C ASN A 69 20.46 -23.44 -14.54
N SER A 70 20.71 -24.68 -14.21
CA SER A 70 21.87 -25.31 -13.55
C SER A 70 21.63 -25.88 -12.16
N LEU A 71 21.53 -27.21 -12.18
CA LEU A 71 21.79 -28.13 -11.07
C LEU A 71 23.26 -28.03 -10.65
N SER A 72 23.53 -27.84 -9.36
CA SER A 72 24.46 -28.70 -8.58
C SER A 72 24.76 -28.12 -7.19
N GLU A 73 24.46 -28.96 -6.19
CA GLU A 73 25.18 -29.24 -4.92
C GLU A 73 25.37 -28.17 -3.84
N ALA A 74 24.72 -28.42 -2.76
CA ALA A 74 24.75 -28.34 -1.31
C ALA A 74 26.10 -28.02 -0.60
N PRO A 75 26.15 -27.90 0.77
CA PRO A 75 25.45 -27.00 1.70
C PRO A 75 26.44 -26.18 2.55
N VAL A 76 26.12 -24.97 2.94
CA VAL A 76 26.88 -24.23 3.98
C VAL A 76 25.95 -23.48 4.93
N ILE A 77 25.94 -23.97 6.16
CA ILE A 77 25.75 -23.35 7.48
C ILE A 77 25.10 -21.95 7.52
N ALA A 78 23.93 -21.91 8.16
CA ALA A 78 23.13 -20.71 8.46
C ALA A 78 23.81 -19.79 9.51
N PRO A 79 23.71 -18.48 9.35
CA PRO A 79 23.73 -17.56 10.47
C PRO A 79 22.30 -17.18 10.88
N ALA A 80 22.15 -16.97 12.19
CA ALA A 80 20.92 -16.81 12.93
C ALA A 80 19.91 -15.83 12.32
N LYS A 81 18.65 -16.27 12.23
CA LYS A 81 17.47 -15.51 11.87
C LYS A 81 17.26 -14.35 12.85
N LYS A 82 17.34 -13.12 12.38
CA LYS A 82 16.48 -12.05 12.87
C LYS A 82 15.15 -12.20 12.14
N GLU A 83 14.13 -12.59 12.89
CA GLU A 83 12.74 -12.64 12.40
C GLU A 83 12.24 -11.24 12.08
N THR A 84 12.42 -10.80 10.86
CA THR A 84 11.48 -9.94 10.19
C THR A 84 10.48 -10.88 9.54
N ALA A 85 9.32 -11.05 10.16
CA ALA A 85 8.23 -11.81 9.59
C ALA A 85 7.90 -11.18 8.23
N SER A 86 8.33 -11.81 7.15
CA SER A 86 7.80 -11.56 5.82
C SER A 86 6.34 -12.00 5.88
N VAL A 87 5.41 -11.05 5.98
CA VAL A 87 4.00 -11.35 5.91
C VAL A 87 3.76 -11.85 4.49
N ASP A 88 3.41 -13.11 4.37
CA ASP A 88 3.03 -13.69 3.10
C ASP A 88 1.79 -12.97 2.58
N LEU A 89 1.98 -12.15 1.55
CA LEU A 89 0.93 -11.35 0.95
C LEU A 89 -0.21 -12.26 0.43
N SER A 90 0.11 -13.48 0.01
CA SER A 90 -0.86 -14.47 -0.46
C SER A 90 -1.78 -14.93 0.69
N GLU A 91 -1.27 -15.05 1.91
CA GLU A 91 -2.08 -15.34 3.09
C GLU A 91 -2.97 -14.15 3.49
N LEU A 92 -2.44 -12.95 3.38
CA LEU A 92 -3.23 -11.73 3.63
C LEU A 92 -4.40 -11.63 2.64
N LEU A 93 -4.18 -11.89 1.36
CA LEU A 93 -5.19 -11.81 0.30
C LEU A 93 -6.16 -12.98 0.27
N ARG A 94 -5.84 -14.12 0.91
CA ARG A 94 -6.66 -15.32 0.87
C ARG A 94 -8.11 -15.04 1.30
N GLY A 95 -9.06 -15.38 0.43
CA GLY A 95 -10.49 -15.25 0.66
C GLY A 95 -11.07 -13.84 0.48
N SER A 96 -10.26 -12.84 0.15
CA SER A 96 -10.74 -11.48 -0.12
C SER A 96 -11.24 -11.29 -1.56
N GLY A 97 -10.82 -12.15 -2.49
CA GLY A 97 -11.05 -11.98 -3.93
C GLY A 97 -10.21 -10.86 -4.57
N VAL A 98 -9.46 -10.12 -3.79
CA VAL A 98 -8.63 -9.00 -4.26
C VAL A 98 -7.44 -9.54 -5.04
N GLN A 99 -7.23 -9.02 -6.23
CA GLN A 99 -6.06 -9.34 -7.04
C GLN A 99 -4.81 -8.72 -6.41
N GLN A 100 -3.70 -9.45 -6.42
CA GLN A 100 -2.47 -9.02 -5.74
C GLN A 100 -2.00 -7.64 -6.20
N PHE A 101 -1.98 -7.40 -7.51
CA PHE A 101 -1.56 -6.11 -8.06
C PHE A 101 -2.45 -4.95 -7.59
N VAL A 102 -3.76 -5.17 -7.42
CA VAL A 102 -4.68 -4.14 -6.90
C VAL A 102 -4.32 -3.74 -5.49
N PHE A 103 -3.99 -4.73 -4.65
CA PHE A 103 -3.59 -4.46 -3.28
C PHE A 103 -2.24 -3.76 -3.20
N GLU A 104 -1.29 -4.13 -4.05
CA GLU A 104 0.01 -3.47 -4.18
C GLU A 104 -0.14 -2.00 -4.62
N GLU A 105 -1.00 -1.71 -5.59
CA GLU A 105 -1.34 -0.35 -6.01
C GLU A 105 -1.91 0.50 -4.85
N VAL A 106 -2.84 -0.07 -4.06
CA VAL A 106 -3.38 0.62 -2.89
C VAL A 106 -2.31 0.89 -1.86
N LEU A 107 -1.40 -0.06 -1.63
CA LEU A 107 -0.28 0.14 -0.70
C LEU A 107 0.68 1.22 -1.20
N GLU A 108 0.98 1.25 -2.50
CA GLU A 108 1.82 2.30 -3.11
C GLU A 108 1.21 3.68 -2.87
N ILE A 109 -0.08 3.86 -3.21
CA ILE A 109 -0.81 5.12 -2.98
C ILE A 109 -0.80 5.49 -1.49
N ALA A 110 -1.06 4.53 -0.60
CA ALA A 110 -1.06 4.76 0.84
C ALA A 110 0.32 5.17 1.36
N MET A 111 1.40 4.58 0.82
CA MET A 111 2.78 4.94 1.14
C MET A 111 3.12 6.35 0.65
N GLU A 112 2.76 6.69 -0.59
CA GLU A 112 2.96 8.05 -1.13
C GLU A 112 2.22 9.08 -0.28
N ILE A 113 0.94 8.85 0.06
CA ILE A 113 0.16 9.73 0.94
C ILE A 113 0.81 9.87 2.32
N SER A 114 1.31 8.76 2.89
CA SER A 114 1.95 8.77 4.23
C SER A 114 3.26 9.55 4.24
N ILE A 115 4.02 9.49 3.14
CA ILE A 115 5.35 10.13 3.00
C ILE A 115 5.22 11.59 2.56
N GLU A 116 4.39 11.85 1.55
CA GLU A 116 4.30 13.18 0.93
C GLU A 116 3.37 14.10 1.71
N GLY A 117 2.32 13.54 2.33
CA GLY A 117 1.26 14.34 2.93
C GLY A 117 0.63 15.29 1.90
N ARG A 118 0.16 16.42 2.36
CA ARG A 118 -0.28 17.51 1.50
C ARG A 118 0.15 18.85 2.08
N GLU A 119 0.75 19.70 1.28
CA GLU A 119 1.21 21.04 1.68
C GLU A 119 2.08 21.03 2.96
N GLY A 120 2.90 19.95 3.13
CA GLY A 120 3.73 19.77 4.31
C GLY A 120 3.01 19.23 5.54
N HIS A 121 1.72 18.90 5.44
CA HIS A 121 0.92 18.33 6.52
C HIS A 121 0.66 16.84 6.32
N ALA A 122 0.82 16.05 7.39
CA ALA A 122 0.49 14.64 7.37
C ALA A 122 -1.03 14.43 7.18
N ILE A 123 -1.40 13.56 6.24
CA ILE A 123 -2.79 13.20 5.94
C ILE A 123 -3.09 11.81 6.50
N GLY A 124 -4.26 11.69 7.11
CA GLY A 124 -4.84 10.40 7.45
C GLY A 124 -5.95 10.05 6.48
N THR A 125 -5.88 8.87 5.88
CA THR A 125 -6.92 8.35 4.98
C THR A 125 -7.14 6.86 5.18
N ALA A 126 -8.16 6.30 4.55
CA ALA A 126 -8.42 4.87 4.63
C ALA A 126 -9.02 4.34 3.32
N PHE A 127 -8.61 3.13 2.97
CA PHE A 127 -9.10 2.36 1.84
C PHE A 127 -9.74 1.06 2.32
N ILE A 128 -10.88 0.71 1.74
CA ILE A 128 -11.49 -0.62 1.86
C ILE A 128 -11.41 -1.26 0.48
N VAL A 129 -10.78 -2.42 0.39
CA VAL A 129 -10.44 -3.08 -0.87
C VAL A 129 -11.07 -4.45 -0.93
N GLY A 130 -11.81 -4.71 -2.00
CA GLY A 130 -12.56 -5.95 -2.21
C GLY A 130 -13.90 -5.98 -1.51
N ASP A 131 -14.68 -7.02 -1.81
CA ASP A 131 -16.06 -7.22 -1.33
C ASP A 131 -16.92 -5.94 -1.41
N SER A 132 -16.69 -5.18 -2.49
CA SER A 132 -17.17 -3.81 -2.65
C SER A 132 -18.69 -3.70 -2.52
N ALA A 133 -19.45 -4.66 -3.04
CA ALA A 133 -20.91 -4.68 -2.93
C ALA A 133 -21.37 -4.73 -1.46
N ASN A 134 -20.77 -5.59 -0.65
CA ASN A 134 -21.06 -5.70 0.78
C ASN A 134 -20.62 -4.48 1.58
N VAL A 135 -19.50 -3.87 1.19
CA VAL A 135 -19.01 -2.62 1.79
C VAL A 135 -19.96 -1.46 1.46
N MET A 136 -20.37 -1.33 0.20
CA MET A 136 -21.33 -0.29 -0.24
C MET A 136 -22.67 -0.41 0.48
N ALA A 137 -23.18 -1.64 0.67
CA ALA A 137 -24.44 -1.90 1.40
C ALA A 137 -24.36 -1.56 2.91
N ARG A 138 -23.15 -1.52 3.49
CA ARG A 138 -22.90 -1.25 4.92
C ARG A 138 -22.24 0.10 5.16
N SER A 139 -22.36 0.99 4.19
CA SER A 139 -21.83 2.35 4.26
C SER A 139 -22.80 3.32 3.58
N ARG A 140 -22.65 4.58 3.89
CA ARG A 140 -23.41 5.66 3.22
C ARG A 140 -22.48 6.77 2.77
N GLN A 141 -22.89 7.53 1.78
CA GLN A 141 -22.13 8.69 1.35
C GLN A 141 -22.12 9.73 2.48
N LEU A 142 -20.92 10.22 2.85
CA LEU A 142 -20.73 11.27 3.85
C LEU A 142 -20.56 12.63 3.17
N VAL A 143 -19.72 12.69 2.16
CA VAL A 143 -19.47 13.85 1.30
C VAL A 143 -19.69 13.45 -0.15
N VAL A 144 -19.86 14.40 -1.07
CA VAL A 144 -20.05 14.11 -2.50
C VAL A 144 -18.93 13.20 -3.01
N ASN A 145 -19.32 12.13 -3.73
CA ASN A 145 -18.35 11.21 -4.31
C ASN A 145 -17.75 11.82 -5.58
N PRO A 146 -16.45 12.11 -5.62
CA PRO A 146 -15.80 12.70 -6.80
C PRO A 146 -15.71 11.70 -7.99
N PHE A 147 -15.91 10.40 -7.76
CA PHE A 147 -15.87 9.36 -8.77
C PHE A 147 -17.26 8.98 -9.31
N ASP A 148 -18.32 9.59 -8.78
CA ASP A 148 -19.68 9.29 -9.22
C ASP A 148 -19.97 9.82 -10.64
N GLY A 149 -20.76 9.06 -11.42
CA GLY A 149 -21.10 9.41 -12.79
C GLY A 149 -20.01 9.17 -13.84
N HIS A 150 -18.83 8.72 -13.44
CA HIS A 150 -17.77 8.34 -14.36
C HIS A 150 -17.91 6.87 -14.82
N ASN A 151 -17.38 6.58 -16.01
CA ASN A 151 -17.31 5.20 -16.49
C ASN A 151 -16.37 4.38 -15.60
N ARG A 152 -16.87 3.32 -14.98
CA ARG A 152 -16.16 2.43 -14.07
C ARG A 152 -14.84 1.90 -14.65
N GLU A 153 -14.82 1.58 -15.96
CA GLU A 153 -13.63 1.08 -16.65
C GLU A 153 -12.48 2.12 -16.72
N LYS A 154 -12.82 3.39 -16.56
CA LYS A 154 -11.84 4.48 -16.52
C LYS A 154 -11.39 4.83 -15.09
N MET A 155 -12.05 4.30 -14.06
CA MET A 155 -11.75 4.59 -12.67
C MET A 155 -10.85 3.50 -12.05
N LYS A 156 -9.80 3.09 -12.77
CA LYS A 156 -8.88 2.04 -12.34
C LYS A 156 -7.67 2.63 -11.60
N LEU A 157 -7.25 1.97 -10.52
CA LEU A 157 -6.03 2.34 -9.78
C LEU A 157 -4.77 2.30 -10.64
N SER A 158 -4.75 1.48 -11.70
CA SER A 158 -3.64 1.40 -12.65
C SER A 158 -3.48 2.66 -13.52
N ASP A 159 -4.51 3.52 -13.57
CA ASP A 159 -4.44 4.80 -14.28
C ASP A 159 -3.74 5.86 -13.41
N PRO A 160 -2.64 6.46 -13.89
CA PRO A 160 -1.91 7.49 -13.14
C PRO A 160 -2.76 8.72 -12.78
N GLU A 161 -3.72 9.13 -13.65
CA GLU A 161 -4.60 10.26 -13.37
C GLU A 161 -5.56 9.95 -12.22
N ILE A 162 -5.99 8.70 -12.10
CA ILE A 162 -6.81 8.24 -10.98
C ILE A 162 -6.01 8.16 -9.69
N LYS A 163 -4.75 7.68 -9.73
CA LYS A 163 -3.86 7.71 -8.56
C LYS A 163 -3.66 9.13 -8.05
N ASP A 164 -3.38 10.08 -8.94
CA ASP A 164 -3.19 11.47 -8.56
C ASP A 164 -4.49 12.07 -7.99
N SER A 165 -5.65 11.77 -8.59
CA SER A 165 -6.95 12.17 -8.06
C SER A 165 -7.22 11.62 -6.66
N ILE A 166 -6.87 10.35 -6.39
CA ILE A 166 -7.00 9.75 -5.06
C ILE A 166 -6.14 10.49 -4.03
N LYS A 167 -4.90 10.83 -4.39
CA LYS A 167 -4.01 11.59 -3.50
C LYS A 167 -4.58 12.97 -3.18
N GLU A 168 -5.15 13.66 -4.17
CA GLU A 168 -5.82 14.94 -3.98
C GLU A 168 -7.04 14.81 -3.04
N PHE A 169 -7.85 13.76 -3.21
CA PHE A 169 -9.04 13.52 -2.38
C PHE A 169 -8.75 12.78 -1.06
N ALA A 170 -7.49 12.41 -0.77
CA ALA A 170 -7.15 11.67 0.44
C ALA A 170 -7.48 12.40 1.75
N GLN A 171 -7.65 13.73 1.71
CA GLN A 171 -8.00 14.56 2.85
C GLN A 171 -9.49 14.59 3.18
N ILE A 172 -10.38 14.13 2.29
CA ILE A 172 -11.81 14.13 2.56
C ILE A 172 -12.18 13.15 3.68
N ASP A 173 -13.22 13.49 4.42
CA ASP A 173 -13.73 12.58 5.45
C ASP A 173 -14.38 11.34 4.86
N GLY A 174 -14.19 10.21 5.54
CA GLY A 174 -14.68 8.91 5.12
C GLY A 174 -13.58 8.00 4.61
N VAL A 175 -13.98 6.96 3.86
CA VAL A 175 -13.09 5.97 3.29
C VAL A 175 -13.25 5.91 1.78
N PHE A 176 -12.19 5.48 1.09
CA PHE A 176 -12.26 5.02 -0.29
C PHE A 176 -12.74 3.58 -0.33
N VAL A 177 -13.56 3.23 -1.31
CA VAL A 177 -13.96 1.86 -1.61
C VAL A 177 -13.44 1.50 -2.98
N VAL A 178 -12.63 0.44 -3.02
CA VAL A 178 -12.00 -0.09 -4.22
C VAL A 178 -12.47 -1.53 -4.40
N SER A 179 -12.88 -1.89 -5.59
CA SER A 179 -13.30 -3.25 -5.89
C SER A 179 -12.12 -4.21 -6.06
N GLU A 180 -12.42 -5.49 -6.22
CA GLU A 180 -11.46 -6.58 -6.36
C GLU A 180 -10.56 -6.42 -7.59
N ASP A 181 -11.10 -5.76 -8.62
CA ASP A 181 -10.44 -5.51 -9.92
C ASP A 181 -9.76 -4.14 -10.01
N GLY A 182 -9.68 -3.41 -8.90
CA GLY A 182 -9.01 -2.12 -8.80
C GLY A 182 -9.81 -0.91 -9.28
N SER A 183 -11.13 -1.05 -9.51
CA SER A 183 -11.97 0.10 -9.78
C SER A 183 -12.27 0.88 -8.51
N VAL A 184 -12.15 2.19 -8.56
CA VAL A 184 -12.56 3.09 -7.46
C VAL A 184 -14.06 3.28 -7.51
N GLU A 185 -14.77 2.61 -6.60
CA GLU A 185 -16.24 2.65 -6.54
C GLU A 185 -16.75 3.94 -5.89
N SER A 186 -16.05 4.40 -4.87
CA SER A 186 -16.46 5.61 -4.16
C SER A 186 -15.36 6.15 -3.25
N ALA A 187 -15.40 7.46 -3.00
CA ALA A 187 -14.67 8.10 -1.91
C ALA A 187 -15.66 8.79 -0.95
N GLY A 188 -15.17 9.15 0.23
CA GLY A 188 -15.96 9.89 1.21
C GLY A 188 -17.13 9.08 1.80
N ARG A 189 -16.95 7.79 2.03
CA ARG A 189 -17.99 6.93 2.61
C ARG A 189 -17.86 6.77 4.11
N TYR A 190 -18.99 6.86 4.79
CA TYR A 190 -19.13 6.58 6.22
C TYR A 190 -19.58 5.14 6.43
N ILE A 191 -18.83 4.39 7.23
CA ILE A 191 -19.15 3.01 7.59
C ILE A 191 -20.24 3.01 8.68
N THR A 192 -21.34 2.31 8.44
CA THR A 192 -22.53 2.28 9.32
C THR A 192 -22.51 1.12 10.33
N ILE A 193 -21.43 0.35 10.37
CA ILE A 193 -21.25 -0.76 11.31
C ILE A 193 -20.90 -0.24 12.70
N ASP A 194 -21.50 -0.87 13.72
CA ASP A 194 -21.20 -0.57 15.11
C ASP A 194 -19.75 -0.91 15.46
N THR A 195 -18.97 0.13 15.74
CA THR A 195 -17.54 0.02 16.09
C THR A 195 -17.30 -0.48 17.51
N GLY A 196 -18.31 -0.48 18.38
CA GLY A 196 -18.21 -0.95 19.77
C GLY A 196 -17.93 -2.45 19.89
N LYS A 197 -18.14 -3.21 18.81
CA LYS A 197 -17.88 -4.66 18.75
C LYS A 197 -16.43 -5.01 18.43
N VAL A 198 -15.62 -4.06 17.98
CA VAL A 198 -14.20 -4.29 17.66
C VAL A 198 -13.31 -3.78 18.79
N ARG A 199 -12.34 -4.61 19.18
CA ARG A 199 -11.33 -4.23 20.18
C ARG A 199 -10.03 -3.89 19.49
N LEU A 200 -9.62 -2.64 19.56
CA LEU A 200 -8.35 -2.14 19.06
C LEU A 200 -7.47 -1.64 20.20
N PRO A 201 -6.14 -1.62 20.02
CA PRO A 201 -5.25 -0.95 20.94
C PRO A 201 -5.64 0.52 21.14
N GLY A 202 -5.44 1.04 22.34
CA GLY A 202 -5.68 2.46 22.64
C GLY A 202 -4.85 3.41 21.74
N GLY A 203 -5.38 4.63 21.55
CA GLY A 203 -4.72 5.65 20.72
C GLY A 203 -5.02 5.58 19.21
N LEU A 204 -5.88 4.67 18.77
CA LEU A 204 -6.34 4.59 17.39
C LEU A 204 -7.65 5.37 17.22
N GLY A 205 -7.71 6.24 16.20
CA GLY A 205 -8.87 7.09 15.90
C GLY A 205 -10.01 6.35 15.18
N THR A 206 -11.09 7.11 14.91
CA THR A 206 -12.34 6.61 14.31
C THR A 206 -12.15 5.89 12.97
N ARG A 207 -11.22 6.33 12.10
CA ARG A 207 -10.92 5.63 10.84
C ARG A 207 -10.47 4.19 11.08
N HIS A 208 -9.60 3.95 12.06
CA HIS A 208 -9.15 2.61 12.41
C HIS A 208 -10.32 1.73 12.92
N SER A 209 -11.17 2.28 13.79
CA SER A 209 -12.31 1.56 14.33
C SER A 209 -13.34 1.23 13.25
N SER A 210 -13.62 2.16 12.33
CA SER A 210 -14.53 1.96 11.19
C SER A 210 -14.01 0.88 10.24
N VAL A 211 -12.71 0.92 9.92
CA VAL A 211 -12.08 -0.07 9.04
C VAL A 211 -12.04 -1.45 9.69
N ALA A 212 -11.72 -1.54 10.98
CA ALA A 212 -11.80 -2.79 11.71
C ALA A 212 -13.24 -3.34 11.75
N ALA A 213 -14.24 -2.48 11.99
CA ALA A 213 -15.64 -2.90 12.02
C ALA A 213 -16.10 -3.47 10.68
N ILE A 214 -15.86 -2.78 9.57
CA ILE A 214 -16.30 -3.27 8.24
C ILE A 214 -15.57 -4.55 7.84
N THR A 215 -14.25 -4.64 8.07
CA THR A 215 -13.48 -5.85 7.74
C THR A 215 -13.81 -7.04 8.67
N SER A 216 -14.49 -6.83 9.78
CA SER A 216 -14.97 -7.93 10.65
C SER A 216 -16.23 -8.63 10.12
N VAL A 217 -16.96 -7.98 9.20
CA VAL A 217 -18.27 -8.45 8.69
C VAL A 217 -18.29 -8.56 7.15
N THR A 218 -17.15 -8.34 6.50
CA THR A 218 -16.96 -8.50 5.06
C THR A 218 -15.65 -9.22 4.78
N ASN A 219 -15.46 -9.67 3.55
CA ASN A 219 -14.18 -10.25 3.11
C ASN A 219 -13.17 -9.17 2.64
N ALA A 220 -13.53 -7.90 2.75
CA ALA A 220 -12.68 -6.80 2.34
C ALA A 220 -11.42 -6.68 3.21
N LEU A 221 -10.38 -6.12 2.63
CA LEU A 221 -9.18 -5.67 3.32
C LEU A 221 -9.29 -4.18 3.61
N GLY A 222 -8.69 -3.73 4.70
CA GLY A 222 -8.64 -2.32 5.05
C GLY A 222 -7.21 -1.81 5.11
N VAL A 223 -6.94 -0.63 4.56
CA VAL A 223 -5.65 0.05 4.65
C VAL A 223 -5.88 1.42 5.26
N VAL A 224 -5.24 1.71 6.38
CA VAL A 224 -5.36 3.00 7.08
C VAL A 224 -4.02 3.68 7.16
N VAL A 225 -3.95 4.88 6.59
CA VAL A 225 -2.82 5.80 6.75
C VAL A 225 -3.08 6.65 7.99
N SER A 226 -2.17 6.59 8.96
CA SER A 226 -2.29 7.33 10.22
C SER A 226 -1.77 8.76 10.07
N GLN A 227 -2.57 9.74 10.41
CA GLN A 227 -2.17 11.15 10.40
C GLN A 227 -1.07 11.47 11.43
N SER A 228 -1.01 10.74 12.53
CA SER A 228 -0.01 10.92 13.57
C SER A 228 1.04 9.82 13.52
N GLY A 229 2.12 10.00 12.74
CA GLY A 229 3.31 9.18 12.89
C GLY A 229 3.68 8.20 11.79
N GLY A 230 3.32 8.45 10.52
CA GLY A 230 3.89 7.71 9.37
C GLY A 230 3.70 6.18 9.47
N VAL A 231 2.52 5.72 9.91
CA VAL A 231 2.25 4.29 10.07
C VAL A 231 1.01 3.92 9.25
N ILE A 232 1.20 2.97 8.35
CA ILE A 232 0.11 2.32 7.62
C ILE A 232 -0.27 1.04 8.36
N ARG A 233 -1.57 0.82 8.55
CA ARG A 233 -2.10 -0.40 9.17
C ARG A 233 -3.04 -1.10 8.23
N ILE A 234 -2.81 -2.39 8.04
CA ILE A 234 -3.64 -3.25 7.21
C ILE A 234 -4.54 -4.07 8.13
N PHE A 235 -5.83 -4.10 7.79
CA PHE A 235 -6.87 -4.77 8.54
C PHE A 235 -7.43 -5.94 7.73
N LYS A 236 -7.66 -7.05 8.41
CA LYS A 236 -8.39 -8.23 7.90
C LYS A 236 -9.17 -8.86 9.05
N ASN A 237 -10.40 -9.27 8.77
CA ASN A 237 -11.26 -9.94 9.78
C ASN A 237 -11.37 -9.15 11.10
N GLY A 238 -11.45 -7.81 11.03
CA GLY A 238 -11.57 -6.93 12.20
C GLY A 238 -10.29 -6.73 13.01
N LYS A 239 -9.15 -7.24 12.56
CA LYS A 239 -7.88 -7.18 13.28
C LYS A 239 -6.79 -6.50 12.44
N ILE A 240 -5.81 -5.93 13.12
CA ILE A 240 -4.59 -5.45 12.44
C ILE A 240 -3.77 -6.68 12.04
N ALA A 241 -3.67 -6.91 10.73
CA ALA A 241 -2.89 -8.00 10.15
C ALA A 241 -1.42 -7.59 9.93
N LEU A 242 -1.16 -6.31 9.57
CA LEU A 242 0.18 -5.81 9.30
C LEU A 242 0.29 -4.34 9.70
N LYS A 243 1.51 -3.92 10.07
CA LYS A 243 1.89 -2.51 10.29
C LYS A 243 3.14 -2.21 9.48
N ILE A 244 3.08 -1.15 8.68
CA ILE A 244 4.19 -0.63 7.90
C ILE A 244 4.53 0.75 8.47
N LYS A 245 5.80 0.98 8.78
CA LYS A 245 6.30 2.31 9.14
C LYS A 245 6.87 2.97 7.90
N THR A 246 6.41 4.17 7.59
CA THR A 246 6.88 5.02 6.49
C THR A 246 7.79 6.12 6.98
#